data_564ddeea9da85a7c2248b4f4bd6c59db
#
_entry.id   564ddeea9da85a7c2248b4f4bd6c59db
#
_cell.length_a   1.000
_cell.length_b   1.000
_cell.length_c   1.000
_cell.angle_alpha   90.00
_cell.angle_beta   90.00
_cell.angle_gamma   90.00
#
_symmetry.space_group_name_H-M   'P 1'
#
loop_
_entity.id
_entity.type
_entity.pdbx_description
1 polymer ?
#
loop_
_entity_poly.entity_id
_entity_poly.type
_entity_poly.pdbx_seq_one_letter_code
_entity_poly.pdbx_strand_id
1 'polypeptide(L)'
;ETMTEMMQNVFGNASATNSFGRKAHSILEQSRQKIATSINAKDPNEIIFTSGGTESDNTAIIQTALKRRDEGRHLITTMIEHEAVLKPMAYLEENGYEVTYLPVDENGVISLDELKQALRPDTILVSIMTGNNEVGSHMPITEIGAIVAKSNAWFHTDAVQAYGILDIDVKRDQIDLMSTSAHKLNGPKQMGFLYEREG
;
A
#
# COMPACT_ATOMS: atom_id res chain seq x y z
N GLU A 1 -9.38 17.26 -18.27
CA GLU A 1 -10.08 16.92 -19.53
C GLU A 1 -10.84 15.59 -19.37
N THR A 2 -10.20 14.48 -19.08
CA THR A 2 -10.84 13.16 -18.90
C THR A 2 -11.94 13.16 -17.82
N MET A 3 -11.70 13.77 -16.65
CA MET A 3 -12.70 13.84 -15.59
C MET A 3 -13.96 14.58 -16.04
N THR A 4 -13.83 15.71 -16.72
CA THR A 4 -14.98 16.48 -17.25
C THR A 4 -15.78 15.65 -18.23
N GLU A 5 -15.09 14.93 -19.13
CA GLU A 5 -15.74 14.02 -20.07
C GLU A 5 -16.51 12.90 -19.36
N MET A 6 -15.89 12.28 -18.35
CA MET A 6 -16.57 11.24 -17.56
C MET A 6 -17.82 11.77 -16.86
N MET A 7 -17.71 12.92 -16.19
CA MET A 7 -18.84 13.54 -15.48
C MET A 7 -20.01 13.90 -16.43
N GLN A 8 -19.71 14.26 -17.66
CA GLN A 8 -20.75 14.62 -18.65
C GLN A 8 -21.35 13.44 -19.39
N ASN A 9 -20.58 12.37 -19.62
CA ASN A 9 -20.93 11.32 -20.58
C ASN A 9 -21.00 9.90 -19.99
N VAL A 10 -20.55 9.70 -18.72
CA VAL A 10 -20.46 8.37 -18.09
C VAL A 10 -21.02 8.42 -16.66
N PHE A 11 -22.34 8.39 -16.56
CA PHE A 11 -23.07 8.48 -15.28
C PHE A 11 -23.79 7.16 -14.90
N GLY A 12 -23.48 6.06 -15.61
CA GLY A 12 -24.04 4.75 -15.31
C GLY A 12 -23.40 4.11 -14.08
N ASN A 13 -24.20 3.34 -13.34
CA ASN A 13 -23.67 2.48 -12.30
C ASN A 13 -22.91 1.30 -12.95
N ALA A 14 -21.62 1.15 -12.65
CA ALA A 14 -20.76 0.10 -13.20
C ALA A 14 -21.24 -1.34 -12.90
N SER A 15 -22.10 -1.53 -11.89
CA SER A 15 -22.72 -2.82 -11.57
C SER A 15 -24.01 -3.10 -12.36
N ALA A 16 -24.53 -2.10 -13.11
CA ALA A 16 -25.76 -2.28 -13.86
C ALA A 16 -25.52 -2.99 -15.21
N THR A 17 -26.46 -3.86 -15.59
CA THR A 17 -26.38 -4.67 -16.82
C THR A 17 -26.80 -3.94 -18.10
N ASN A 18 -27.33 -2.71 -18.01
CA ASN A 18 -27.70 -1.90 -19.15
C ASN A 18 -26.48 -1.28 -19.88
N SER A 19 -26.70 -0.61 -21.00
CA SER A 19 -25.64 -0.02 -21.82
C SER A 19 -24.81 1.05 -21.08
N PHE A 20 -25.45 1.85 -20.24
CA PHE A 20 -24.77 2.89 -19.44
C PHE A 20 -23.87 2.26 -18.38
N GLY A 21 -24.34 1.21 -17.69
CA GLY A 21 -23.57 0.47 -16.72
C GLY A 21 -22.37 -0.25 -17.35
N ARG A 22 -22.57 -0.92 -18.48
CA ARG A 22 -21.47 -1.58 -19.21
C ARG A 22 -20.39 -0.59 -19.65
N LYS A 23 -20.75 0.64 -20.09
CA LYS A 23 -19.79 1.68 -20.45
C LYS A 23 -18.97 2.11 -19.23
N ALA A 24 -19.63 2.37 -18.09
CA ALA A 24 -18.95 2.74 -16.84
C ALA A 24 -18.03 1.61 -16.35
N HIS A 25 -18.49 0.36 -16.36
CA HIS A 25 -17.71 -0.83 -16.01
C HIS A 25 -16.47 -0.97 -16.89
N SER A 26 -16.61 -0.85 -18.20
CA SER A 26 -15.48 -0.94 -19.13
C SER A 26 -14.39 0.08 -18.84
N ILE A 27 -14.75 1.30 -18.50
CA ILE A 27 -13.79 2.37 -18.17
C ILE A 27 -13.09 2.08 -16.83
N LEU A 28 -13.84 1.61 -15.84
CA LEU A 28 -13.30 1.22 -14.55
C LEU A 28 -12.25 0.12 -14.69
N GLU A 29 -12.58 -0.94 -15.44
CA GLU A 29 -11.66 -2.07 -15.64
C GLU A 29 -10.44 -1.70 -16.51
N GLN A 30 -10.60 -0.85 -17.51
CA GLN A 30 -9.47 -0.31 -18.27
C GLN A 30 -8.53 0.52 -17.37
N SER A 31 -9.08 1.28 -16.43
CA SER A 31 -8.29 2.05 -15.47
C SER A 31 -7.54 1.13 -14.51
N ARG A 32 -8.21 0.09 -14.02
CA ARG A 32 -7.62 -0.97 -13.17
C ARG A 32 -6.46 -1.66 -13.88
N GLN A 33 -6.65 -2.04 -15.14
CA GLN A 33 -5.62 -2.66 -15.96
C GLN A 33 -4.39 -1.76 -16.16
N LYS A 34 -4.61 -0.45 -16.41
CA LYS A 34 -3.51 0.51 -16.56
C LYS A 34 -2.68 0.65 -15.28
N ILE A 35 -3.36 0.73 -14.13
CA ILE A 35 -2.69 0.78 -12.82
C ILE A 35 -1.90 -0.49 -12.58
N ALA A 36 -2.51 -1.67 -12.76
CA ALA A 36 -1.83 -2.95 -12.60
C ALA A 36 -0.57 -3.04 -13.47
N THR A 37 -0.68 -2.63 -14.74
CA THR A 37 0.47 -2.61 -15.66
C THR A 37 1.57 -1.65 -15.20
N SER A 38 1.21 -0.48 -14.63
CA SER A 38 2.19 0.54 -14.21
C SER A 38 3.06 0.12 -13.03
N ILE A 39 2.65 -0.88 -12.27
CA ILE A 39 3.39 -1.41 -11.11
C ILE A 39 3.81 -2.88 -11.33
N ASN A 40 3.63 -3.41 -12.55
CA ASN A 40 3.91 -4.81 -12.89
C ASN A 40 3.13 -5.83 -12.03
N ALA A 41 1.91 -5.49 -11.60
CA ALA A 41 1.02 -6.43 -10.93
C ALA A 41 0.70 -7.63 -11.84
N LYS A 42 0.41 -8.80 -11.26
CA LYS A 42 0.13 -10.04 -11.98
C LYS A 42 -1.26 -10.02 -12.62
N ASP A 43 -2.23 -9.50 -11.88
CA ASP A 43 -3.64 -9.45 -12.26
C ASP A 43 -4.25 -8.08 -11.93
N PRO A 44 -5.11 -7.51 -12.78
CA PRO A 44 -5.82 -6.27 -12.46
C PRO A 44 -6.67 -6.36 -11.18
N ASN A 45 -7.16 -7.55 -10.82
CA ASN A 45 -7.93 -7.76 -9.60
C ASN A 45 -7.13 -7.52 -8.31
N GLU A 46 -5.80 -7.50 -8.39
CA GLU A 46 -4.93 -7.10 -7.28
C GLU A 46 -5.04 -5.59 -6.95
N ILE A 47 -5.74 -4.80 -7.78
CA ILE A 47 -5.96 -3.37 -7.55
C ILE A 47 -7.35 -3.14 -6.96
N ILE A 48 -7.40 -2.63 -5.75
CA ILE A 48 -8.64 -2.30 -5.02
C ILE A 48 -8.73 -0.77 -4.95
N PHE A 49 -9.75 -0.17 -5.56
CA PHE A 49 -9.98 1.27 -5.46
C PHE A 49 -10.43 1.67 -4.06
N THR A 50 -9.86 2.73 -3.53
CA THR A 50 -10.12 3.27 -2.19
C THR A 50 -10.37 4.78 -2.25
N SER A 51 -10.77 5.36 -1.13
CA SER A 51 -10.92 6.82 -0.99
C SER A 51 -9.57 7.56 -0.82
N GLY A 52 -8.44 6.84 -0.76
CA GLY A 52 -7.10 7.42 -0.66
C GLY A 52 -6.15 6.62 0.22
N GLY A 53 -4.96 7.17 0.46
CA GLY A 53 -3.89 6.51 1.21
C GLY A 53 -4.32 6.07 2.61
N THR A 54 -5.03 6.92 3.35
CA THR A 54 -5.47 6.60 4.71
C THR A 54 -6.35 5.35 4.77
N GLU A 55 -7.32 5.20 3.87
CA GLU A 55 -8.13 3.98 3.79
C GLU A 55 -7.29 2.78 3.39
N SER A 56 -6.40 2.96 2.40
CA SER A 56 -5.51 1.89 1.93
C SER A 56 -4.60 1.38 3.05
N ASP A 57 -3.92 2.28 3.78
CA ASP A 57 -3.01 1.93 4.88
C ASP A 57 -3.75 1.24 6.02
N ASN A 58 -4.87 1.80 6.47
CA ASN A 58 -5.69 1.20 7.53
C ASN A 58 -6.19 -0.18 7.12
N THR A 59 -6.65 -0.34 5.87
CA THR A 59 -7.11 -1.64 5.36
C THR A 59 -5.95 -2.63 5.32
N ALA A 60 -4.81 -2.27 4.74
CA ALA A 60 -3.64 -3.11 4.64
C ALA A 60 -3.18 -3.60 6.03
N ILE A 61 -3.04 -2.69 6.99
CA ILE A 61 -2.47 -2.99 8.31
C ILE A 61 -3.47 -3.79 9.16
N ILE A 62 -4.69 -3.27 9.33
CA ILE A 62 -5.68 -3.86 10.24
C ILE A 62 -6.16 -5.21 9.69
N GLN A 63 -6.49 -5.30 8.39
CA GLN A 63 -7.00 -6.55 7.82
C GLN A 63 -5.92 -7.64 7.80
N THR A 64 -4.66 -7.30 7.53
CA THR A 64 -3.56 -8.26 7.62
C THR A 64 -3.40 -8.77 9.05
N ALA A 65 -3.41 -7.88 10.05
CA ALA A 65 -3.31 -8.26 11.46
C ALA A 65 -4.44 -9.22 11.87
N LEU A 66 -5.67 -8.90 11.48
CA LEU A 66 -6.83 -9.75 11.80
C LEU A 66 -6.81 -11.10 11.07
N LYS A 67 -6.45 -11.09 9.78
CA LYS A 67 -6.40 -12.30 8.92
C LYS A 67 -5.33 -13.28 9.40
N ARG A 68 -4.19 -12.75 9.86
CA ARG A 68 -3.01 -13.53 10.23
C ARG A 68 -2.78 -13.67 11.74
N ARG A 69 -3.76 -13.32 12.56
CA ARG A 69 -3.67 -13.33 14.04
C ARG A 69 -3.28 -14.70 14.64
N ASP A 70 -3.60 -15.78 13.94
CA ASP A 70 -3.30 -17.14 14.38
C ASP A 70 -1.87 -17.57 13.98
N GLU A 71 -1.19 -16.81 13.10
CA GLU A 71 0.20 -17.02 12.69
C GLU A 71 1.18 -16.23 13.55
N GLY A 72 0.73 -15.10 14.12
CA GLY A 72 1.54 -14.25 14.98
C GLY A 72 0.84 -12.94 15.34
N ARG A 73 1.50 -12.16 16.18
CA ARG A 73 0.99 -10.85 16.64
C ARG A 73 2.06 -9.75 16.64
N HIS A 74 3.17 -9.98 15.97
CA HIS A 74 4.23 -8.99 15.85
C HIS A 74 4.19 -8.27 14.50
N LEU A 75 4.30 -6.94 14.56
CA LEU A 75 4.38 -6.06 13.40
C LEU A 75 5.64 -5.20 13.48
N ILE A 76 6.18 -4.80 12.33
CA ILE A 76 7.33 -3.90 12.24
C ILE A 76 6.92 -2.69 11.39
N THR A 77 7.28 -1.50 11.84
CA THR A 77 7.13 -0.24 11.09
C THR A 77 8.28 0.71 11.38
N THR A 78 8.26 1.92 10.86
CA THR A 78 9.28 2.94 11.16
C THR A 78 8.74 4.06 12.05
N MET A 79 9.63 4.80 12.71
CA MET A 79 9.25 5.93 13.56
C MET A 79 8.78 7.15 12.75
N ILE A 80 9.02 7.17 11.43
CA ILE A 80 8.76 8.33 10.56
C ILE A 80 7.60 8.12 9.59
N GLU A 81 6.79 7.09 9.81
CA GLU A 81 5.61 6.82 8.98
C GLU A 81 4.57 7.93 9.08
N HIS A 82 3.72 8.02 8.07
CA HIS A 82 2.55 8.87 8.12
C HIS A 82 1.57 8.40 9.21
N GLU A 83 0.77 9.34 9.79
CA GLU A 83 -0.24 9.00 10.81
C GLU A 83 -1.23 7.92 10.37
N ALA A 84 -1.47 7.77 9.07
CA ALA A 84 -2.33 6.73 8.51
C ALA A 84 -1.77 5.30 8.73
N VAL A 85 -0.47 5.18 9.00
CA VAL A 85 0.23 3.95 9.40
C VAL A 85 0.41 3.89 10.91
N LEU A 86 0.88 4.98 11.55
CA LEU A 86 1.17 4.99 12.98
C LEU A 86 -0.07 4.78 13.85
N LYS A 87 -1.23 5.38 13.49
CA LYS A 87 -2.47 5.22 14.26
C LYS A 87 -3.03 3.80 14.25
N PRO A 88 -3.15 3.08 13.11
CA PRO A 88 -3.54 1.69 13.13
C PRO A 88 -2.52 0.78 13.84
N MET A 89 -1.21 1.07 13.79
CA MET A 89 -0.21 0.34 14.57
C MET A 89 -0.44 0.51 16.08
N ALA A 90 -0.62 1.74 16.56
CA ALA A 90 -0.94 2.02 17.97
C ALA A 90 -2.27 1.36 18.40
N TYR A 91 -3.30 1.41 17.54
CA TYR A 91 -4.56 0.71 17.81
C TYR A 91 -4.35 -0.82 17.96
N LEU A 92 -3.50 -1.42 17.16
CA LEU A 92 -3.20 -2.85 17.27
C LEU A 92 -2.42 -3.16 18.56
N GLU A 93 -1.50 -2.30 19.01
CA GLU A 93 -0.83 -2.45 20.30
C GLU A 93 -1.83 -2.47 21.46
N GLU A 94 -2.81 -1.55 21.47
CA GLU A 94 -3.89 -1.53 22.46
C GLU A 94 -4.77 -2.80 22.41
N ASN A 95 -4.76 -3.52 21.30
CA ASN A 95 -5.52 -4.75 21.08
C ASN A 95 -4.67 -6.04 21.15
N GLY A 96 -3.50 -5.97 21.81
CA GLY A 96 -2.68 -7.13 22.15
C GLY A 96 -1.75 -7.62 21.04
N TYR A 97 -1.39 -6.76 20.11
CA TYR A 97 -0.27 -6.96 19.19
C TYR A 97 0.99 -6.30 19.72
N GLU A 98 2.14 -6.71 19.25
CA GLU A 98 3.43 -6.08 19.50
C GLU A 98 3.90 -5.36 18.26
N VAL A 99 4.34 -4.10 18.40
CA VAL A 99 4.86 -3.32 17.28
C VAL A 99 6.29 -2.89 17.55
N THR A 100 7.20 -3.22 16.63
CA THR A 100 8.56 -2.69 16.62
C THR A 100 8.63 -1.48 15.70
N TYR A 101 9.02 -0.34 16.26
CA TYR A 101 9.25 0.90 15.52
C TYR A 101 10.74 1.06 15.24
N LEU A 102 11.18 0.84 14.00
CA LEU A 102 12.57 0.98 13.60
C LEU A 102 12.98 2.46 13.59
N PRO A 103 14.12 2.80 14.18
CA PRO A 103 14.70 4.13 14.04
C PRO A 103 15.21 4.35 12.62
N VAL A 104 15.45 5.61 12.29
CA VAL A 104 16.09 6.02 11.04
C VAL A 104 17.37 6.80 11.35
N ASP A 105 18.27 6.82 10.39
CA ASP A 105 19.49 7.63 10.45
C ASP A 105 19.19 9.13 10.18
N GLU A 106 20.23 9.95 10.14
CA GLU A 106 20.14 11.40 9.86
C GLU A 106 19.59 11.73 8.46
N ASN A 107 19.60 10.77 7.53
CA ASN A 107 19.03 10.89 6.21
C ASN A 107 17.59 10.38 6.13
N GLY A 108 17.03 9.91 7.24
CA GLY A 108 15.68 9.35 7.30
C GLY A 108 15.55 7.95 6.70
N VAL A 109 16.63 7.14 6.74
CA VAL A 109 16.68 5.78 6.18
C VAL A 109 16.89 4.76 7.29
N ILE A 110 16.17 3.62 7.25
CA ILE A 110 16.35 2.54 8.23
C ILE A 110 17.65 1.77 8.00
N SER A 111 18.15 1.14 9.05
CA SER A 111 19.20 0.12 8.97
C SER A 111 18.60 -1.22 8.53
N LEU A 112 19.10 -1.79 7.43
CA LEU A 112 18.69 -3.13 6.98
C LEU A 112 19.09 -4.23 7.96
N ASP A 113 20.14 -4.02 8.74
CA ASP A 113 20.56 -4.99 9.76
C ASP A 113 19.66 -4.92 11.00
N GLU A 114 19.18 -3.74 11.38
CA GLU A 114 18.16 -3.61 12.42
C GLU A 114 16.82 -4.26 11.99
N LEU A 115 16.40 -4.08 10.73
CA LEU A 115 15.23 -4.79 10.20
C LEU A 115 15.38 -6.31 10.29
N LYS A 116 16.55 -6.86 9.91
CA LYS A 116 16.82 -8.31 10.03
C LYS A 116 16.76 -8.80 11.48
N GLN A 117 17.28 -8.00 12.42
CA GLN A 117 17.27 -8.35 13.85
C GLN A 117 15.86 -8.23 14.45
N ALA A 118 15.04 -7.32 13.98
CA ALA A 118 13.66 -7.14 14.44
C ALA A 118 12.70 -8.24 13.94
N LEU A 119 13.01 -8.90 12.81
CA LEU A 119 12.19 -9.99 12.28
C LEU A 119 12.19 -11.19 13.21
N ARG A 120 10.99 -11.64 13.59
CA ARG A 120 10.72 -12.77 14.48
C ARG A 120 9.90 -13.85 13.75
N PRO A 121 9.87 -15.09 14.23
CA PRO A 121 9.01 -16.14 13.64
C PRO A 121 7.52 -15.80 13.65
N ASP A 122 7.07 -14.97 14.61
CA ASP A 122 5.70 -14.50 14.78
C ASP A 122 5.45 -13.09 14.16
N THR A 123 6.40 -12.56 13.39
CA THR A 123 6.18 -11.33 12.62
C THR A 123 5.25 -11.61 11.45
N ILE A 124 4.13 -10.89 11.38
CA ILE A 124 3.10 -11.11 10.34
C ILE A 124 3.05 -9.99 9.30
N LEU A 125 3.54 -8.80 9.63
CA LEU A 125 3.55 -7.64 8.74
C LEU A 125 4.79 -6.77 9.00
N VAL A 126 5.40 -6.32 7.91
CA VAL A 126 6.37 -5.23 7.89
C VAL A 126 5.77 -4.12 7.03
N SER A 127 5.58 -2.94 7.61
CA SER A 127 5.02 -1.77 6.92
C SER A 127 6.03 -0.63 6.95
N ILE A 128 6.61 -0.32 5.81
CA ILE A 128 7.66 0.70 5.65
C ILE A 128 7.34 1.55 4.42
N MET A 129 7.23 2.86 4.59
CA MET A 129 6.94 3.79 3.50
C MET A 129 8.05 3.79 2.44
N THR A 130 7.68 3.98 1.17
CA THR A 130 8.67 4.10 0.08
C THR A 130 9.37 5.46 0.11
N GLY A 131 8.62 6.53 0.39
CA GLY A 131 9.14 7.89 0.43
C GLY A 131 8.51 8.71 1.55
N ASN A 132 9.33 9.46 2.28
CA ASN A 132 8.85 10.30 3.36
C ASN A 132 8.40 11.67 2.85
N ASN A 133 7.24 12.13 3.32
CA ASN A 133 6.60 13.36 2.91
C ASN A 133 7.22 14.64 3.52
N GLU A 134 8.01 14.52 4.57
CA GLU A 134 8.58 15.65 5.30
C GLU A 134 10.06 15.88 4.95
N VAL A 135 10.86 14.82 4.99
CA VAL A 135 12.31 14.92 4.74
C VAL A 135 12.71 14.51 3.32
N GLY A 136 11.79 13.91 2.55
CA GLY A 136 12.04 13.50 1.17
C GLY A 136 12.98 12.31 1.02
N SER A 137 13.24 11.55 2.09
CA SER A 137 14.03 10.33 2.05
C SER A 137 13.31 9.22 1.28
N HIS A 138 14.11 8.36 0.64
CA HIS A 138 13.61 7.15 -0.01
C HIS A 138 14.18 5.93 0.67
N MET A 139 13.31 4.98 1.00
CA MET A 139 13.72 3.71 1.61
C MET A 139 14.22 2.74 0.53
N PRO A 140 15.19 1.88 0.83
CA PRO A 140 15.69 0.84 -0.08
C PRO A 140 14.69 -0.32 -0.19
N ILE A 141 13.56 -0.08 -0.87
CA ILE A 141 12.39 -0.97 -0.89
C ILE A 141 12.72 -2.35 -1.46
N THR A 142 13.55 -2.42 -2.49
CA THR A 142 13.96 -3.69 -3.10
C THR A 142 14.72 -4.58 -2.11
N GLU A 143 15.65 -3.99 -1.36
CA GLU A 143 16.43 -4.70 -0.32
C GLU A 143 15.56 -5.09 0.87
N ILE A 144 14.64 -4.19 1.28
CA ILE A 144 13.66 -4.46 2.34
C ILE A 144 12.78 -5.65 1.94
N GLY A 145 12.19 -5.62 0.75
CA GLY A 145 11.38 -6.72 0.24
C GLY A 145 12.14 -8.05 0.18
N ALA A 146 13.39 -8.02 -0.29
CA ALA A 146 14.25 -9.20 -0.33
C ALA A 146 14.60 -9.77 1.07
N ILE A 147 14.59 -8.94 2.10
CA ILE A 147 14.76 -9.37 3.50
C ILE A 147 13.46 -9.96 4.03
N VAL A 148 12.34 -9.24 3.88
CA VAL A 148 11.03 -9.65 4.40
C VAL A 148 10.55 -10.95 3.75
N ALA A 149 10.78 -11.14 2.46
CA ALA A 149 10.41 -12.35 1.72
C ALA A 149 11.10 -13.64 2.22
N LYS A 150 12.13 -13.55 3.07
CA LYS A 150 12.77 -14.70 3.73
C LYS A 150 12.11 -15.06 5.05
N SER A 151 11.11 -14.31 5.47
CA SER A 151 10.30 -14.54 6.67
C SER A 151 8.87 -14.93 6.30
N ASN A 152 8.03 -15.11 7.29
CA ASN A 152 6.59 -15.32 7.10
C ASN A 152 5.82 -14.00 6.97
N ALA A 153 6.45 -12.85 7.22
CA ALA A 153 5.76 -11.56 7.21
C ALA A 153 5.36 -11.14 5.79
N TRP A 154 4.23 -10.46 5.68
CA TRP A 154 3.89 -9.70 4.46
C TRP A 154 4.58 -8.35 4.46
N PHE A 155 4.92 -7.87 3.27
CA PHE A 155 5.50 -6.55 3.08
C PHE A 155 4.48 -5.56 2.55
N HIS A 156 4.14 -4.56 3.37
CA HIS A 156 3.35 -3.40 2.99
C HIS A 156 4.24 -2.17 2.83
N THR A 157 3.95 -1.35 1.84
CA THR A 157 4.57 -0.03 1.68
C THR A 157 3.54 1.07 1.43
N ASP A 158 3.60 2.15 2.21
CA ASP A 158 2.95 3.40 1.84
C ASP A 158 3.76 4.06 0.71
N ALA A 159 3.21 4.02 -0.50
CA ALA A 159 3.79 4.60 -1.70
C ALA A 159 3.08 5.89 -2.13
N VAL A 160 2.31 6.53 -1.25
CA VAL A 160 1.56 7.77 -1.53
C VAL A 160 2.47 8.88 -2.06
N GLN A 161 3.71 8.98 -1.59
CA GLN A 161 4.68 9.98 -2.05
C GLN A 161 5.57 9.49 -3.18
N ALA A 162 5.52 8.23 -3.55
CA ALA A 162 6.45 7.60 -4.47
C ALA A 162 5.81 7.14 -5.79
N TYR A 163 4.56 6.65 -5.75
CA TYR A 163 3.86 6.17 -6.94
C TYR A 163 3.76 7.25 -8.01
N GLY A 164 4.17 6.91 -9.23
CA GLY A 164 4.20 7.83 -10.37
C GLY A 164 5.42 8.76 -10.42
N ILE A 165 6.29 8.72 -9.39
CA ILE A 165 7.54 9.48 -9.32
C ILE A 165 8.74 8.53 -9.37
N LEU A 166 8.69 7.47 -8.58
CA LEU A 166 9.71 6.42 -8.53
C LEU A 166 9.29 5.21 -9.37
N ASP A 167 10.26 4.45 -9.84
CA ASP A 167 10.04 3.18 -10.51
C ASP A 167 9.73 2.09 -9.47
N ILE A 168 8.44 1.77 -9.32
CA ILE A 168 7.95 0.72 -8.40
C ILE A 168 7.52 -0.47 -9.23
N ASP A 169 8.08 -1.64 -8.92
CA ASP A 169 7.71 -2.93 -9.50
C ASP A 169 7.41 -3.90 -8.37
N VAL A 170 6.14 -4.21 -8.16
CA VAL A 170 5.70 -5.02 -7.00
C VAL A 170 6.27 -6.43 -6.99
N LYS A 171 6.64 -6.98 -8.15
CA LYS A 171 7.29 -8.29 -8.25
C LYS A 171 8.78 -8.23 -7.92
N ARG A 172 9.50 -7.28 -8.54
CA ARG A 172 10.92 -7.04 -8.27
C ARG A 172 11.14 -6.71 -6.80
N ASP A 173 10.31 -5.83 -6.27
CA ASP A 173 10.42 -5.28 -4.93
C ASP A 173 9.74 -6.17 -3.87
N GLN A 174 9.16 -7.29 -4.29
CA GLN A 174 8.52 -8.32 -3.45
C GLN A 174 7.47 -7.72 -2.49
N ILE A 175 6.69 -6.77 -2.99
CA ILE A 175 5.64 -6.08 -2.25
C ILE A 175 4.38 -6.95 -2.24
N ASP A 176 3.78 -7.15 -1.06
CA ASP A 176 2.51 -7.85 -0.89
C ASP A 176 1.33 -6.87 -0.90
N LEU A 177 1.53 -5.69 -0.32
CA LEU A 177 0.52 -4.65 -0.16
C LEU A 177 1.14 -3.28 -0.45
N MET A 178 0.46 -2.43 -1.22
CA MET A 178 0.93 -1.07 -1.49
C MET A 178 -0.22 -0.07 -1.49
N SER A 179 -0.07 0.97 -0.70
CA SER A 179 -1.04 2.07 -0.58
C SER A 179 -0.67 3.26 -1.45
N THR A 180 -1.69 3.88 -2.06
CA THR A 180 -1.50 5.06 -2.92
C THR A 180 -2.62 6.09 -2.74
N SER A 181 -2.38 7.30 -3.25
CA SER A 181 -3.38 8.38 -3.27
C SER A 181 -3.25 9.25 -4.52
N ALA A 182 -4.34 9.47 -5.22
CA ALA A 182 -4.35 10.19 -6.49
C ALA A 182 -4.01 11.67 -6.35
N HIS A 183 -4.32 12.32 -5.22
CA HIS A 183 -4.08 13.77 -5.06
C HIS A 183 -2.59 14.15 -5.04
N LYS A 184 -1.69 13.20 -4.81
CA LYS A 184 -0.23 13.41 -4.91
C LYS A 184 0.27 13.36 -6.35
N LEU A 185 -0.57 12.91 -7.29
CA LEU A 185 -0.30 12.81 -8.73
C LEU A 185 -1.16 13.81 -9.54
N ASN A 186 -1.55 14.93 -8.94
CA ASN A 186 -2.48 15.90 -9.54
C ASN A 186 -3.86 15.31 -9.91
N GLY A 187 -4.21 14.16 -9.32
CA GLY A 187 -5.52 13.54 -9.43
C GLY A 187 -6.53 14.13 -8.44
N PRO A 188 -7.78 13.64 -8.45
CA PRO A 188 -8.81 14.09 -7.53
C PRO A 188 -8.50 13.67 -6.09
N LYS A 189 -8.96 14.46 -5.13
CA LYS A 189 -9.03 14.06 -3.73
C LYS A 189 -10.04 12.93 -3.56
N GLN A 190 -9.96 12.19 -2.45
CA GLN A 190 -10.85 11.07 -2.13
C GLN A 190 -10.80 9.96 -3.18
N MET A 191 -9.61 9.70 -3.71
CA MET A 191 -9.36 8.58 -4.62
C MET A 191 -7.93 8.05 -4.40
N GLY A 192 -7.81 6.74 -4.37
CA GLY A 192 -6.55 6.00 -4.28
C GLY A 192 -6.76 4.55 -4.67
N PHE A 193 -5.76 3.74 -4.46
CA PHE A 193 -5.88 2.30 -4.55
C PHE A 193 -4.97 1.60 -3.55
N LEU A 194 -5.39 0.43 -3.15
CA LEU A 194 -4.58 -0.58 -2.48
C LEU A 194 -4.25 -1.65 -3.51
N TYR A 195 -2.97 -1.96 -3.67
CA TYR A 195 -2.52 -3.19 -4.30
C TYR A 195 -2.46 -4.28 -3.22
N GLU A 196 -3.07 -5.43 -3.50
CA GLU A 196 -3.00 -6.62 -2.66
C GLU A 196 -2.61 -7.79 -3.56
N ARG A 197 -1.44 -8.38 -3.32
CA ARG A 197 -0.96 -9.54 -4.07
C ARG A 197 -1.91 -10.72 -3.88
N GLU A 198 -2.36 -11.31 -4.98
CA GLU A 198 -3.09 -12.57 -4.95
C GLU A 198 -2.15 -13.69 -4.48
N GLY A 199 -2.48 -14.29 -3.34
CA GLY A 199 -1.69 -15.31 -2.65
C GLY A 199 -1.95 -16.72 -3.13
#